data_6e1030e745dc311adf353326e3074b69
#
_entry.id   6e1030e745dc311adf353326e3074b69
#
_cell.length_a   1.000
_cell.length_b   1.000
_cell.length_c   1.000
_cell.angle_alpha   90.00
_cell.angle_beta   90.00
_cell.angle_gamma   90.00
#
_symmetry.space_group_name_H-M   'P 1'
#
loop_
_entity.id
_entity.type
_entity.pdbx_description
1 polymer ?
#
loop_
_entity_poly.entity_id
_entity_poly.type
_entity_poly.pdbx_seq_one_letter_code
_entity_poly.pdbx_strand_id
1 'polypeptide(L)'
;VTGHNIKNKEDRKKIINEALDCDVFINNSYNLYHQTDLLYELHRKWKHLPKTIVNMSSYTTETFKDFPHTYQAHKGSLDMASLHLDHMGKCNCILIKFGYVGSEKILKFVKPKTYIDVNHAAEMIFQAVQWSDKYKVKQITITPG
;
A
#
# COMPACT_ATOMS: atom_id res chain seq x y z
N VAL A 1 -2.40 -11.45 -8.15
CA VAL A 1 -2.09 -12.61 -7.29
C VAL A 1 -3.30 -12.89 -6.41
N THR A 2 -3.94 -14.03 -6.56
CA THR A 2 -5.14 -14.43 -5.83
C THR A 2 -4.92 -15.72 -5.06
N GLY A 3 -5.70 -15.95 -3.99
CA GLY A 3 -5.67 -17.19 -3.21
C GLY A 3 -4.51 -17.33 -2.22
N HIS A 4 -3.69 -16.28 -2.02
CA HIS A 4 -2.61 -16.31 -1.06
C HIS A 4 -2.95 -15.49 0.19
N ASN A 5 -2.57 -16.01 1.36
CA ASN A 5 -2.75 -15.32 2.64
C ASN A 5 -1.40 -14.75 3.11
N ILE A 6 -1.25 -13.42 3.12
CA ILE A 6 0.01 -12.75 3.49
C ILE A 6 0.46 -13.02 4.94
N LYS A 7 -0.41 -13.51 5.82
CA LYS A 7 -0.03 -14.00 7.15
C LYS A 7 0.94 -15.18 7.05
N ASN A 8 0.77 -16.02 6.04
CA ASN A 8 1.58 -17.20 5.85
C ASN A 8 2.88 -16.85 5.10
N LYS A 9 4.02 -17.19 5.69
CA LYS A 9 5.34 -16.91 5.10
C LYS A 9 5.53 -17.63 3.76
N GLU A 10 5.03 -18.85 3.62
CA GLU A 10 5.15 -19.60 2.35
C GLU A 10 4.28 -18.96 1.26
N ASP A 11 3.10 -18.45 1.61
CA ASP A 11 2.27 -17.72 0.65
C ASP A 11 2.93 -16.39 0.23
N ARG A 12 3.58 -15.67 1.16
CA ARG A 12 4.36 -14.47 0.79
C ARG A 12 5.50 -14.80 -0.18
N LYS A 13 6.19 -15.93 0.01
CA LYS A 13 7.22 -16.39 -0.96
C LYS A 13 6.63 -16.65 -2.34
N LYS A 14 5.45 -17.27 -2.43
CA LYS A 14 4.75 -17.50 -3.70
C LYS A 14 4.39 -16.18 -4.38
N ILE A 15 3.83 -15.23 -3.63
CA ILE A 15 3.51 -13.88 -4.12
C ILE A 15 4.76 -13.21 -4.70
N ILE A 16 5.87 -13.25 -3.98
CA ILE A 16 7.13 -12.65 -4.42
C ILE A 16 7.63 -13.32 -5.70
N ASN A 17 7.59 -14.66 -5.78
CA ASN A 17 8.00 -15.37 -6.98
C ASN A 17 7.15 -15.01 -8.20
N GLU A 18 5.83 -14.90 -8.03
CA GLU A 18 4.93 -14.45 -9.10
C GLU A 18 5.19 -12.98 -9.51
N ALA A 19 5.65 -12.14 -8.56
CA ALA A 19 5.95 -10.73 -8.82
C ALA A 19 7.31 -10.50 -9.52
N LEU A 20 8.21 -11.50 -9.60
CA LEU A 20 9.56 -11.30 -10.12
C LEU A 20 9.58 -10.75 -11.56
N ASP A 21 8.63 -11.15 -12.39
CA ASP A 21 8.52 -10.71 -13.78
C ASP A 21 7.68 -9.44 -13.97
N CYS A 22 7.13 -8.88 -12.88
CA CYS A 22 6.35 -7.66 -12.93
C CYS A 22 7.24 -6.43 -12.74
N ASP A 23 6.85 -5.29 -13.31
CA ASP A 23 7.52 -4.00 -13.12
C ASP A 23 6.93 -3.19 -11.96
N VAL A 24 5.66 -3.44 -11.65
CA VAL A 24 4.91 -2.78 -10.58
C VAL A 24 4.19 -3.80 -9.72
N PHE A 25 4.31 -3.67 -8.42
CA PHE A 25 3.57 -4.45 -7.43
C PHE A 25 2.71 -3.54 -6.55
N ILE A 26 1.41 -3.80 -6.50
CA ILE A 26 0.48 -3.08 -5.61
C ILE A 26 0.28 -3.90 -4.34
N ASN A 27 0.89 -3.45 -3.26
CA ASN A 27 0.82 -4.05 -1.94
C ASN A 27 -0.45 -3.59 -1.21
N ASN A 28 -1.59 -4.22 -1.51
CA ASN A 28 -2.91 -3.80 -1.05
C ASN A 28 -3.54 -4.71 0.02
N SER A 29 -3.02 -5.90 0.24
CA SER A 29 -3.60 -6.83 1.21
C SER A 29 -3.26 -6.44 2.65
N TYR A 30 -4.27 -6.25 3.49
CA TYR A 30 -4.10 -6.00 4.92
C TYR A 30 -4.24 -7.28 5.73
N ASN A 31 -3.26 -7.53 6.58
CA ASN A 31 -3.34 -8.52 7.67
C ASN A 31 -2.32 -8.14 8.76
N LEU A 32 -2.75 -7.42 9.78
CA LEU A 32 -1.90 -6.95 10.87
C LEU A 32 -0.61 -6.27 10.32
N TYR A 33 0.57 -6.72 10.77
CA TYR A 33 1.87 -6.23 10.28
C TYR A 33 2.39 -6.96 9.02
N HIS A 34 1.67 -7.99 8.52
CA HIS A 34 2.19 -8.83 7.43
C HIS A 34 2.26 -8.14 6.07
N GLN A 35 1.53 -7.04 5.87
CA GLN A 35 1.71 -6.17 4.73
C GLN A 35 3.09 -5.52 4.73
N THR A 36 3.58 -5.13 5.91
CA THR A 36 4.94 -4.60 6.10
C THR A 36 5.99 -5.69 5.91
N ASP A 37 5.75 -6.90 6.40
CA ASP A 37 6.65 -8.05 6.17
C ASP A 37 6.81 -8.32 4.67
N LEU A 38 5.70 -8.35 3.93
CA LEU A 38 5.70 -8.55 2.48
C LEU A 38 6.50 -7.46 1.76
N LEU A 39 6.35 -6.20 2.17
CA LEU A 39 7.13 -5.08 1.62
C LEU A 39 8.63 -5.31 1.81
N TYR A 40 9.09 -5.64 3.01
CA TYR A 40 10.52 -5.89 3.27
C TYR A 40 11.05 -7.06 2.47
N GLU A 41 10.29 -8.16 2.39
CA GLU A 41 10.68 -9.37 1.66
C GLU A 41 10.78 -9.12 0.16
N LEU A 42 9.82 -8.41 -0.44
CA LEU A 42 9.84 -8.05 -1.87
C LEU A 42 10.93 -7.03 -2.17
N HIS A 43 11.03 -5.96 -1.36
CA HIS A 43 12.05 -4.93 -1.55
C HIS A 43 13.47 -5.52 -1.52
N ARG A 44 13.74 -6.50 -0.67
CA ARG A 44 15.04 -7.19 -0.65
C ARG A 44 15.39 -7.82 -2.01
N LYS A 45 14.41 -8.29 -2.75
CA LYS A 45 14.59 -8.83 -4.11
C LYS A 45 14.72 -7.74 -5.17
N TRP A 46 14.00 -6.63 -5.00
CA TRP A 46 13.89 -5.59 -6.01
C TRP A 46 14.81 -4.39 -5.78
N LYS A 47 15.50 -4.32 -4.68
CA LYS A 47 16.31 -3.17 -4.22
C LYS A 47 17.15 -2.51 -5.32
N HIS A 48 17.78 -3.29 -6.18
CA HIS A 48 18.68 -2.80 -7.23
C HIS A 48 18.04 -2.74 -8.61
N LEU A 49 16.74 -3.03 -8.71
CA LEU A 49 15.99 -3.04 -9.95
C LEU A 49 15.15 -1.77 -10.10
N PRO A 50 14.98 -1.25 -11.33
CA PRO A 50 14.15 -0.07 -11.60
C PRO A 50 12.66 -0.46 -11.61
N LYS A 51 12.16 -0.94 -10.49
CA LYS A 51 10.78 -1.39 -10.30
C LYS A 51 10.06 -0.52 -9.28
N THR A 52 8.74 -0.65 -9.17
CA THR A 52 7.92 0.16 -8.28
C THR A 52 7.03 -0.70 -7.39
N ILE A 53 7.07 -0.44 -6.08
CA ILE A 53 6.15 -1.02 -5.10
C ILE A 53 5.21 0.10 -4.65
N VAL A 54 3.91 -0.07 -4.88
CA VAL A 54 2.88 0.85 -4.38
C VAL A 54 2.30 0.28 -3.09
N ASN A 55 2.51 0.95 -1.97
CA ASN A 55 2.04 0.53 -0.66
C ASN A 55 0.72 1.24 -0.33
N MET A 56 -0.35 0.48 -0.24
CA MET A 56 -1.68 0.99 0.09
C MET A 56 -1.84 1.11 1.59
N SER A 57 -1.73 2.32 2.09
CA SER A 57 -1.94 2.66 3.50
C SER A 57 -3.31 3.29 3.74
N SER A 58 -3.45 4.06 4.79
CA SER A 58 -4.70 4.66 5.21
C SER A 58 -4.47 6.05 5.78
N TYR A 59 -5.38 6.98 5.49
CA TYR A 59 -5.41 8.30 6.13
C TYR A 59 -5.55 8.22 7.65
N THR A 60 -6.03 7.09 8.17
CA THR A 60 -6.10 6.81 9.61
C THR A 60 -4.77 7.03 10.33
N THR A 61 -3.63 6.84 9.65
CA THR A 61 -2.30 7.06 10.23
C THR A 61 -1.99 8.53 10.51
N GLU A 62 -2.75 9.45 9.94
CA GLU A 62 -2.63 10.91 10.12
C GLU A 62 -3.70 11.47 11.08
N THR A 63 -4.49 10.59 11.71
CA THR A 63 -5.57 10.97 12.63
C THR A 63 -5.36 10.39 14.01
N PHE A 64 -5.95 11.00 15.03
CA PHE A 64 -5.97 10.47 16.39
C PHE A 64 -7.39 10.07 16.76
N LYS A 65 -7.53 8.95 17.44
CA LYS A 65 -8.80 8.44 17.98
C LYS A 65 -8.78 8.52 19.50
N ASP A 66 -9.95 8.68 20.11
CA ASP A 66 -10.10 8.70 21.56
C ASP A 66 -10.08 7.31 22.20
N PHE A 67 -9.74 6.30 21.42
CA PHE A 67 -9.65 4.89 21.84
C PHE A 67 -8.46 4.19 21.17
N PRO A 68 -7.94 3.08 21.75
CA PRO A 68 -6.88 2.30 21.13
C PRO A 68 -7.28 1.79 19.74
N HIS A 69 -6.44 2.06 18.73
CA HIS A 69 -6.72 1.75 17.34
C HIS A 69 -5.53 1.02 16.70
N THR A 70 -5.46 -0.30 16.92
CA THR A 70 -4.33 -1.13 16.48
C THR A 70 -4.10 -1.12 14.97
N TYR A 71 -5.16 -0.99 14.17
CA TYR A 71 -5.06 -0.84 12.71
C TYR A 71 -4.17 0.35 12.32
N GLN A 72 -4.27 1.48 13.05
CA GLN A 72 -3.41 2.65 12.85
C GLN A 72 -1.93 2.30 13.03
N ALA A 73 -1.59 1.52 14.07
CA ALA A 73 -0.22 1.06 14.30
C ALA A 73 0.28 0.12 13.19
N HIS A 74 -0.56 -0.79 12.73
CA HIS A 74 -0.22 -1.69 11.62
C HIS A 74 0.06 -0.91 10.33
N LYS A 75 -0.80 0.04 9.97
CA LYS A 75 -0.59 0.89 8.80
C LYS A 75 0.58 1.87 8.99
N GLY A 76 0.77 2.38 10.20
CA GLY A 76 1.93 3.23 10.53
C GLY A 76 3.27 2.52 10.33
N SER A 77 3.35 1.23 10.63
CA SER A 77 4.54 0.42 10.35
C SER A 77 4.83 0.34 8.84
N LEU A 78 3.79 0.18 8.02
CA LEU A 78 3.91 0.21 6.56
C LEU A 78 4.37 1.57 6.04
N ASP A 79 3.83 2.66 6.60
CA ASP A 79 4.19 4.02 6.22
C ASP A 79 5.69 4.26 6.42
N MET A 80 6.19 3.98 7.62
CA MET A 80 7.60 4.15 7.95
C MET A 80 8.50 3.26 7.11
N ALA A 81 8.13 1.99 6.90
CA ALA A 81 8.88 1.07 6.06
C ALA A 81 8.94 1.56 4.60
N SER A 82 7.82 1.99 4.03
CA SER A 82 7.76 2.49 2.65
C SER A 82 8.67 3.70 2.45
N LEU A 83 8.57 4.70 3.32
CA LEU A 83 9.39 5.92 3.24
C LEU A 83 10.88 5.63 3.44
N HIS A 84 11.22 4.71 4.34
CA HIS A 84 12.62 4.33 4.60
C HIS A 84 13.20 3.54 3.41
N LEU A 85 12.51 2.51 2.94
CA LEU A 85 13.01 1.64 1.88
C LEU A 85 13.15 2.37 0.53
N ASP A 86 12.36 3.42 0.31
CA ASP A 86 12.48 4.26 -0.88
C ASP A 86 13.85 4.95 -1.01
N HIS A 87 14.59 5.11 0.09
CA HIS A 87 15.96 5.61 0.08
C HIS A 87 17.01 4.52 -0.18
N MET A 88 16.64 3.25 -0.17
CA MET A 88 17.56 2.13 -0.11
C MET A 88 17.74 1.43 -1.47
N GLY A 89 18.00 2.15 -2.53
CA GLY A 89 18.32 1.52 -3.82
C GLY A 89 17.59 2.15 -5.00
N LYS A 90 17.34 1.35 -6.04
CA LYS A 90 16.69 1.80 -7.28
C LYS A 90 15.19 1.55 -7.31
N CYS A 91 14.70 0.64 -6.48
CA CYS A 91 13.27 0.34 -6.39
C CYS A 91 12.52 1.52 -5.78
N ASN A 92 11.52 2.05 -6.49
CA ASN A 92 10.64 3.08 -5.94
C ASN A 92 9.62 2.45 -4.99
N CYS A 93 9.44 3.06 -3.81
CA CYS A 93 8.37 2.72 -2.90
C CYS A 93 7.43 3.91 -2.78
N ILE A 94 6.25 3.82 -3.39
CA ILE A 94 5.21 4.85 -3.33
C ILE A 94 4.25 4.52 -2.21
N LEU A 95 4.02 5.45 -1.31
CA LEU A 95 3.03 5.34 -0.25
C LEU A 95 1.76 6.08 -0.63
N ILE A 96 0.63 5.38 -0.71
CA ILE A 96 -0.68 6.00 -0.98
C ILE A 96 -1.58 5.82 0.24
N LYS A 97 -2.08 6.93 0.75
CA LYS A 97 -3.02 6.98 1.87
C LYS A 97 -4.37 7.47 1.37
N PHE A 98 -5.35 6.60 1.38
CA PHE A 98 -6.72 6.98 1.11
C PHE A 98 -7.52 7.19 2.40
N GLY A 99 -8.45 8.14 2.37
CA GLY A 99 -9.60 8.15 3.24
C GLY A 99 -10.53 6.97 2.91
N TYR A 100 -11.82 7.07 3.23
CA TYR A 100 -12.75 6.01 2.87
C TYR A 100 -12.86 5.86 1.35
N VAL A 101 -12.62 4.64 0.86
CA VAL A 101 -12.90 4.25 -0.52
C VAL A 101 -14.21 3.46 -0.53
N GLY A 102 -15.13 3.85 -1.42
CA GLY A 102 -16.49 3.33 -1.49
C GLY A 102 -16.58 1.89 -2.01
N SER A 103 -15.80 0.97 -1.43
CA SER A 103 -15.95 -0.45 -1.69
C SER A 103 -17.26 -0.97 -1.08
N GLU A 104 -17.81 -2.06 -1.63
CA GLU A 104 -19.04 -2.68 -1.12
C GLU A 104 -19.00 -2.90 0.39
N LYS A 105 -17.88 -3.39 0.92
CA LYS A 105 -17.67 -3.61 2.35
C LYS A 105 -17.76 -2.31 3.15
N ILE A 106 -17.10 -1.25 2.70
CA ILE A 106 -17.11 0.06 3.39
C ILE A 106 -18.52 0.67 3.36
N LEU A 107 -19.17 0.66 2.22
CA LEU A 107 -20.53 1.19 2.08
C LEU A 107 -21.54 0.43 2.94
N LYS A 108 -21.39 -0.88 3.07
CA LYS A 108 -22.28 -1.73 3.86
C LYS A 108 -22.07 -1.59 5.38
N PHE A 109 -20.83 -1.58 5.85
CA PHE A 109 -20.53 -1.70 7.29
C PHE A 109 -20.13 -0.37 7.94
N VAL A 110 -19.41 0.50 7.25
CA VAL A 110 -18.97 1.79 7.79
C VAL A 110 -19.94 2.92 7.48
N LYS A 111 -20.55 2.91 6.29
CA LYS A 111 -21.51 3.90 5.82
C LYS A 111 -21.02 5.35 5.98
N PRO A 112 -19.84 5.68 5.44
CA PRO A 112 -19.29 7.03 5.56
C PRO A 112 -20.17 8.04 4.83
N LYS A 113 -20.22 9.29 5.33
CA LYS A 113 -20.94 10.37 4.66
C LYS A 113 -20.33 10.76 3.31
N THR A 114 -19.00 10.68 3.24
CA THR A 114 -18.23 10.97 2.04
C THR A 114 -17.20 9.86 1.80
N TYR A 115 -16.93 9.56 0.56
CA TYR A 115 -15.95 8.54 0.17
C TYR A 115 -15.40 8.81 -1.22
N ILE A 116 -14.26 8.20 -1.53
CA ILE A 116 -13.65 8.20 -2.86
C ILE A 116 -14.27 7.06 -3.67
N ASP A 117 -14.71 7.33 -4.89
CA ASP A 117 -15.17 6.28 -5.80
C ASP A 117 -14.04 5.28 -6.09
N VAL A 118 -14.38 3.99 -6.16
CA VAL A 118 -13.40 2.90 -6.37
C VAL A 118 -12.63 3.06 -7.67
N ASN A 119 -13.30 3.47 -8.75
CA ASN A 119 -12.65 3.65 -10.06
C ASN A 119 -11.71 4.86 -10.02
N HIS A 120 -12.12 5.95 -9.39
CA HIS A 120 -11.25 7.11 -9.20
C HIS A 120 -10.03 6.75 -8.34
N ALA A 121 -10.19 5.96 -7.28
CA ALA A 121 -9.06 5.47 -6.49
C ALA A 121 -8.07 4.68 -7.35
N ALA A 122 -8.57 3.79 -8.21
CA ALA A 122 -7.74 3.02 -9.13
C ALA A 122 -7.00 3.92 -10.15
N GLU A 123 -7.68 4.94 -10.70
CA GLU A 123 -7.08 5.92 -11.61
C GLU A 123 -5.96 6.70 -10.92
N MET A 124 -6.13 7.12 -9.67
CA MET A 124 -5.13 7.84 -8.90
C MET A 124 -3.87 6.99 -8.65
N ILE A 125 -4.05 5.70 -8.37
CA ILE A 125 -2.92 4.75 -8.22
C ILE A 125 -2.15 4.66 -9.54
N PHE A 126 -2.85 4.50 -10.65
CA PHE A 126 -2.24 4.42 -11.98
C PHE A 126 -1.45 5.68 -12.32
N GLN A 127 -2.03 6.87 -12.07
CA GLN A 127 -1.36 8.16 -12.26
C GLN A 127 -0.10 8.28 -11.40
N ALA A 128 -0.14 7.86 -10.14
CA ALA A 128 1.01 7.88 -9.25
C ALA A 128 2.18 7.05 -9.80
N VAL A 129 1.88 5.88 -10.35
CA VAL A 129 2.88 5.02 -11.01
C VAL A 129 3.46 5.71 -12.25
N GLN A 130 2.62 6.30 -13.11
CA GLN A 130 3.09 7.03 -14.29
C GLN A 130 3.95 8.25 -13.93
N TRP A 131 3.59 9.00 -12.88
CA TRP A 131 4.41 10.12 -12.42
C TRP A 131 5.77 9.66 -11.93
N SER A 132 5.85 8.47 -11.31
CA SER A 132 7.12 7.93 -10.79
C SER A 132 8.17 7.65 -11.86
N ASP A 133 7.79 7.58 -13.13
CA ASP A 133 8.72 7.45 -14.25
C ASP A 133 9.53 8.74 -14.50
N LYS A 134 9.00 9.89 -14.07
CA LYS A 134 9.61 11.21 -14.28
C LYS A 134 9.97 11.93 -12.99
N TYR A 135 9.24 11.65 -11.92
CA TYR A 135 9.34 12.35 -10.65
C TYR A 135 9.53 11.39 -9.49
N LYS A 136 10.16 11.84 -8.42
CA LYS A 136 10.23 11.07 -7.18
C LYS A 136 8.91 11.24 -6.42
N VAL A 137 8.02 10.27 -6.56
CA VAL A 137 6.75 10.22 -5.83
C VAL A 137 6.95 9.38 -4.57
N LYS A 138 6.98 10.02 -3.42
CA LYS A 138 7.20 9.32 -2.12
C LYS A 138 5.88 8.96 -1.44
N GLN A 139 4.99 9.94 -1.36
CA GLN A 139 3.71 9.81 -0.66
C GLN A 139 2.63 10.64 -1.33
N ILE A 140 1.43 10.09 -1.38
CA ILE A 140 0.20 10.79 -1.76
C ILE A 140 -0.86 10.50 -0.71
N THR A 141 -1.50 11.55 -0.20
CA THR A 141 -2.65 11.43 0.71
C THR A 141 -3.87 12.02 0.02
N ILE A 142 -4.94 11.25 -0.08
CA ILE A 142 -6.19 11.63 -0.75
C ILE A 142 -7.37 11.34 0.16
N THR A 143 -8.16 12.36 0.44
CA THR A 143 -9.38 12.24 1.21
C THR A 143 -10.58 12.74 0.39
N PRO A 144 -11.80 12.24 0.66
CA PRO A 144 -12.99 12.82 0.03
C PRO A 144 -13.14 14.27 0.43
N GLY A 145 -13.52 15.08 -0.52
CA GLY A 145 -13.77 16.52 -0.32
C GLY A 145 -15.02 16.81 0.50
#